data_91243abb7d10e3fc705de561e8f22490
#
_entry.id   91243abb7d10e3fc705de561e8f22490
#
_cell.length_a   1.000
_cell.length_b   1.000
_cell.length_c   1.000
_cell.angle_alpha   90.00
_cell.angle_beta   90.00
_cell.angle_gamma   90.00
#
_symmetry.space_group_name_H-M   'P 1'
#
loop_
_entity.id
_entity.type
_entity.pdbx_description
1 polymer ?
#
loop_
_entity_poly.entity_id
_entity_poly.type
_entity_poly.pdbx_seq_one_letter_code
_entity_poly.pdbx_strand_id
1 'polypeptide(L)'
;MIMRKNVLIIFIGLLLFISCKITQDKENYKITSIVYITDWGEKAVDRKGIRLYAIDSLGRTKPQKIKEVRVFDRNATYEANTLYIKLRWTLQPKTSYRLIINDSLLYNISEFEILKKTVYTMLSKREFIYIKNYKVNNIKISSKFYCEQFLHIDKNLAIPYKKE
;
A
#
# COMPACT_ATOMS: atom_id res chain seq x y z
N MET A 1 -9.26 24.48 -49.92
CA MET A 1 -8.69 24.67 -48.58
C MET A 1 -9.56 24.00 -47.47
N ILE A 2 -10.16 22.86 -47.74
CA ILE A 2 -11.09 22.14 -46.82
C ILE A 2 -10.50 20.82 -46.27
N MET A 3 -9.51 20.25 -46.92
CA MET A 3 -8.94 18.94 -46.53
C MET A 3 -8.08 18.93 -45.23
N ARG A 4 -7.57 20.06 -44.75
CA ARG A 4 -6.71 20.12 -43.56
C ARG A 4 -7.45 20.05 -42.21
N LYS A 5 -8.74 20.43 -42.17
CA LYS A 5 -9.52 20.40 -40.91
C LYS A 5 -9.98 19.00 -40.52
N ASN A 6 -10.26 18.12 -41.46
CA ASN A 6 -10.76 16.77 -41.18
C ASN A 6 -9.67 15.83 -40.68
N VAL A 7 -8.42 16.04 -41.07
CA VAL A 7 -7.29 15.24 -40.57
C VAL A 7 -6.99 15.52 -39.10
N LEU A 8 -7.16 16.76 -38.65
CA LEU A 8 -6.94 17.15 -37.26
C LEU A 8 -7.99 16.55 -36.32
N ILE A 9 -9.25 16.49 -36.74
CA ILE A 9 -10.34 15.89 -35.94
C ILE A 9 -10.17 14.37 -35.79
N ILE A 10 -9.67 13.69 -36.82
CA ILE A 10 -9.36 12.26 -36.77
C ILE A 10 -8.20 11.99 -35.82
N PHE A 11 -7.19 12.86 -35.77
CA PHE A 11 -6.05 12.72 -34.84
C PHE A 11 -6.44 12.94 -33.37
N ILE A 12 -7.35 13.88 -33.10
CA ILE A 12 -7.86 14.13 -31.73
C ILE A 12 -8.78 12.97 -31.29
N GLY A 13 -9.56 12.38 -32.19
CA GLY A 13 -10.37 11.19 -31.91
C GLY A 13 -9.54 9.95 -31.57
N LEU A 14 -8.39 9.76 -32.21
CA LEU A 14 -7.50 8.62 -31.94
C LEU A 14 -6.77 8.71 -30.56
N LEU A 15 -6.58 9.92 -30.06
CA LEU A 15 -5.94 10.15 -28.75
C LEU A 15 -6.85 9.84 -27.55
N LEU A 16 -8.17 9.74 -27.76
CA LEU A 16 -9.14 9.49 -26.69
C LEU A 16 -9.40 8.01 -26.37
N PHE A 17 -8.87 7.08 -27.16
CA PHE A 17 -8.95 5.64 -26.89
C PHE A 17 -7.76 5.12 -26.09
N ILE A 18 -7.32 5.82 -25.02
CA ILE A 18 -6.54 5.18 -23.97
C ILE A 18 -7.53 4.35 -23.17
N SER A 19 -7.82 3.17 -23.67
CA SER A 19 -8.68 2.21 -22.96
C SER A 19 -7.97 1.77 -21.68
N CYS A 20 -8.34 2.39 -20.57
CA CYS A 20 -7.89 1.98 -19.26
C CYS A 20 -8.77 0.82 -18.79
N LYS A 21 -8.29 -0.41 -18.96
CA LYS A 21 -8.99 -1.60 -18.47
C LYS A 21 -8.58 -1.84 -17.02
N ILE A 22 -9.50 -1.65 -16.09
CA ILE A 22 -9.31 -1.98 -14.68
C ILE A 22 -9.84 -3.39 -14.49
N THR A 23 -8.98 -4.32 -14.09
CA THR A 23 -9.37 -5.68 -13.73
C THR A 23 -9.05 -5.94 -12.26
N GLN A 24 -9.97 -6.59 -11.57
CA GLN A 24 -9.74 -7.06 -10.21
C GLN A 24 -9.15 -8.46 -10.30
N ASP A 25 -7.93 -8.62 -9.82
CA ASP A 25 -7.20 -9.88 -9.92
C ASP A 25 -6.77 -10.34 -8.53
N LYS A 26 -7.03 -11.61 -8.22
CA LYS A 26 -6.73 -12.22 -6.91
C LYS A 26 -5.38 -12.96 -6.89
N GLU A 27 -4.61 -12.90 -7.96
CA GLU A 27 -3.38 -13.67 -8.07
C GLU A 27 -2.17 -13.06 -7.33
N ASN A 28 -1.10 -13.83 -7.22
CA ASN A 28 0.10 -13.64 -6.38
C ASN A 28 0.93 -12.36 -6.63
N TYR A 29 0.31 -11.20 -6.58
CA TYR A 29 1.01 -9.93 -6.73
C TYR A 29 1.73 -9.52 -5.45
N LYS A 30 2.90 -8.93 -5.63
CA LYS A 30 3.62 -8.23 -4.56
C LYS A 30 2.99 -6.87 -4.34
N ILE A 31 2.55 -6.57 -3.12
CA ILE A 31 1.83 -5.33 -2.83
C ILE A 31 2.83 -4.19 -2.61
N THR A 32 3.46 -4.17 -1.45
CA THR A 32 4.35 -3.09 -1.02
C THR A 32 5.38 -3.59 -0.03
N SER A 33 6.46 -2.85 0.10
CA SER A 33 7.46 -3.03 1.18
C SER A 33 7.44 -1.88 2.17
N ILE A 34 6.45 -0.98 2.10
CA ILE A 34 6.41 0.22 2.93
C ILE A 34 5.07 0.30 3.66
N VAL A 35 5.15 0.56 4.98
CA VAL A 35 4.02 0.79 5.87
C VAL A 35 4.22 2.14 6.54
N TYR A 36 3.23 2.99 6.46
CA TYR A 36 3.13 4.26 7.19
C TYR A 36 2.14 4.12 8.32
N ILE A 37 2.53 4.53 9.53
CA ILE A 37 1.59 4.71 10.63
C ILE A 37 1.41 6.21 10.82
N THR A 38 0.27 6.73 10.41
CA THR A 38 -0.08 8.16 10.53
C THR A 38 -0.45 8.51 11.97
N ASP A 39 -0.42 9.78 12.30
CA ASP A 39 -0.71 10.32 13.64
C ASP A 39 0.17 9.69 14.74
N TRP A 40 1.38 9.30 14.38
CA TRP A 40 2.31 8.65 15.30
C TRP A 40 2.75 9.57 16.44
N GLY A 41 2.91 10.85 16.16
CA GLY A 41 3.50 11.82 17.06
C GLY A 41 5.03 11.84 16.97
N GLU A 42 5.67 12.53 17.92
CA GLU A 42 7.13 12.79 17.89
C GLU A 42 7.98 11.69 18.58
N LYS A 43 7.35 10.62 19.08
CA LYS A 43 8.07 9.58 19.82
C LYS A 43 8.97 8.78 18.87
N ALA A 44 10.27 8.85 19.13
CA ALA A 44 11.23 7.96 18.47
C ALA A 44 10.88 6.48 18.72
N VAL A 45 11.04 5.67 17.71
CA VAL A 45 10.85 4.22 17.81
C VAL A 45 12.14 3.54 17.37
N ASP A 46 12.70 2.73 18.26
CA ASP A 46 13.81 1.89 17.88
C ASP A 46 13.29 0.76 16.94
N ARG A 47 14.07 0.46 15.93
CA ARG A 47 13.81 -0.68 15.05
C ARG A 47 13.60 -2.00 15.82
N LYS A 48 14.28 -2.20 16.93
CA LYS A 48 14.12 -3.36 17.81
C LYS A 48 12.74 -3.47 18.45
N GLY A 49 12.08 -2.32 18.63
CA GLY A 49 10.71 -2.24 19.14
C GLY A 49 9.63 -2.60 18.12
N ILE A 50 10.00 -2.83 16.84
CA ILE A 50 9.03 -3.15 15.78
C ILE A 50 9.21 -4.59 15.34
N ARG A 51 8.14 -5.36 15.40
CA ARG A 51 8.09 -6.75 14.93
C ARG A 51 6.94 -6.95 13.96
N LEU A 52 7.23 -7.54 12.81
CA LEU A 52 6.23 -7.93 11.83
C LEU A 52 6.29 -9.43 11.60
N TYR A 53 5.14 -10.06 11.62
CA TYR A 53 4.96 -11.48 11.35
C TYR A 53 3.98 -11.67 10.20
N ALA A 54 4.32 -12.54 9.25
CA ALA A 54 3.36 -13.08 8.30
C ALA A 54 2.62 -14.25 8.96
N ILE A 55 1.33 -14.36 8.73
CA ILE A 55 0.46 -15.42 9.26
C ILE A 55 -0.07 -16.21 8.07
N ASP A 56 0.22 -17.50 8.02
CA ASP A 56 -0.29 -18.37 6.95
C ASP A 56 -1.75 -18.82 7.23
N SER A 57 -2.33 -19.53 6.27
CA SER A 57 -3.70 -20.06 6.38
C SER A 57 -3.91 -21.05 7.55
N LEU A 58 -2.84 -21.58 8.11
CA LEU A 58 -2.85 -22.48 9.28
C LEU A 58 -2.57 -21.74 10.59
N GLY A 59 -2.49 -20.39 10.55
CA GLY A 59 -2.21 -19.57 11.72
C GLY A 59 -0.74 -19.56 12.16
N ARG A 60 0.17 -20.19 11.43
CA ARG A 60 1.59 -20.20 11.77
C ARG A 60 2.22 -18.86 11.45
N THR A 61 3.07 -18.36 12.33
CA THR A 61 3.70 -17.06 12.23
C THR A 61 5.14 -17.18 11.71
N LYS A 62 5.51 -16.32 10.76
CA LYS A 62 6.86 -16.20 10.21
C LYS A 62 7.36 -14.77 10.35
N PRO A 63 8.47 -14.52 11.07
CA PRO A 63 8.99 -13.16 11.24
C PRO A 63 9.44 -12.57 9.90
N GLN A 64 9.13 -11.29 9.70
CA GLN A 64 9.51 -10.51 8.53
C GLN A 64 10.62 -9.54 8.91
N LYS A 65 11.65 -9.45 8.06
CA LYS A 65 12.80 -8.55 8.31
C LYS A 65 12.43 -7.10 7.96
N ILE A 66 12.59 -6.22 8.94
CA ILE A 66 12.47 -4.78 8.76
C ILE A 66 13.82 -4.24 8.29
N LYS A 67 13.81 -3.46 7.20
CA LYS A 67 15.01 -2.85 6.63
C LYS A 67 15.33 -1.52 7.30
N GLU A 68 14.31 -0.70 7.49
CA GLU A 68 14.48 0.68 7.94
C GLU A 68 13.25 1.14 8.73
N VAL A 69 13.49 2.00 9.70
CA VAL A 69 12.45 2.69 10.49
C VAL A 69 12.83 4.14 10.61
N ARG A 70 11.91 5.05 10.35
CA ARG A 70 12.06 6.50 10.54
C ARG A 70 10.79 7.08 11.13
N VAL A 71 10.91 8.14 11.88
CA VAL A 71 9.79 9.01 12.24
C VAL A 71 9.99 10.30 11.47
N PHE A 72 9.00 10.71 10.69
CA PHE A 72 9.03 11.96 9.96
C PHE A 72 8.54 13.08 10.89
N ASP A 73 9.35 14.11 11.03
CA ASP A 73 9.06 15.29 11.81
C ASP A 73 8.03 16.20 11.12
N ARG A 74 7.42 17.12 11.88
CA ARG A 74 6.37 18.07 11.46
C ARG A 74 6.68 18.91 10.22
N ASN A 75 7.94 19.00 9.83
CA ASN A 75 8.40 19.82 8.71
C ASN A 75 8.37 19.11 7.34
N ALA A 76 8.08 17.82 7.28
CA ALA A 76 7.93 17.09 6.02
C ALA A 76 6.49 17.24 5.50
N THR A 77 6.32 17.82 4.34
CA THR A 77 5.08 18.36 3.77
C THR A 77 3.92 17.38 3.59
N TYR A 78 4.13 16.07 3.65
CA TYR A 78 3.08 15.04 3.41
C TYR A 78 2.96 13.98 4.49
N GLU A 79 3.94 13.87 5.39
CA GLU A 79 4.06 12.73 6.30
C GLU A 79 4.42 13.17 7.74
N ALA A 80 4.04 14.41 8.09
CA ALA A 80 4.26 14.94 9.43
C ALA A 80 3.71 13.97 10.49
N ASN A 81 4.49 13.70 11.52
CA ASN A 81 4.14 12.79 12.61
C ASN A 81 3.86 11.34 12.17
N THR A 82 4.51 10.88 11.11
CA THR A 82 4.31 9.55 10.56
C THR A 82 5.50 8.64 10.86
N LEU A 83 5.20 7.43 11.33
CA LEU A 83 6.18 6.37 11.45
C LEU A 83 6.28 5.61 10.12
N TYR A 84 7.46 5.67 9.51
CA TYR A 84 7.81 4.95 8.29
C TYR A 84 8.50 3.63 8.62
N ILE A 85 7.99 2.55 8.07
CA ILE A 85 8.54 1.21 8.22
C ILE A 85 8.78 0.62 6.84
N LYS A 86 10.04 0.38 6.49
CA LYS A 86 10.43 -0.29 5.26
C LYS A 86 10.80 -1.74 5.52
N LEU A 87 10.17 -2.64 4.81
CA LEU A 87 10.41 -4.07 4.90
C LEU A 87 11.51 -4.49 3.94
N ARG A 88 12.17 -5.60 4.23
CA ARG A 88 13.12 -6.21 3.30
C ARG A 88 12.42 -6.83 2.09
N TRP A 89 11.20 -7.35 2.29
CA TRP A 89 10.41 -8.02 1.27
C TRP A 89 9.05 -7.36 1.13
N THR A 90 8.44 -7.51 -0.02
CA THR A 90 7.08 -7.02 -0.28
C THR A 90 6.04 -7.90 0.39
N LEU A 91 4.96 -7.28 0.86
CA LEU A 91 3.79 -7.99 1.37
C LEU A 91 3.08 -8.75 0.25
N GLN A 92 2.39 -9.81 0.62
CA GLN A 92 1.63 -10.68 -0.30
C GLN A 92 0.12 -10.52 -0.06
N PRO A 93 -0.73 -10.44 -1.09
CA PRO A 93 -2.18 -10.17 -0.92
C PRO A 93 -2.93 -11.24 -0.14
N LYS A 94 -2.51 -12.49 -0.25
CA LYS A 94 -3.17 -13.66 0.38
C LYS A 94 -2.65 -13.96 1.79
N THR A 95 -1.79 -13.10 2.33
CA THR A 95 -1.14 -13.31 3.62
C THR A 95 -1.64 -12.27 4.60
N SER A 96 -2.01 -12.68 5.79
CA SER A 96 -2.26 -11.77 6.91
C SER A 96 -0.95 -11.43 7.61
N TYR A 97 -0.92 -10.26 8.23
CA TYR A 97 0.27 -9.79 8.93
C TYR A 97 -0.08 -9.28 10.32
N ARG A 98 0.83 -9.51 11.25
CA ARG A 98 0.76 -8.97 12.61
C ARG A 98 1.94 -8.04 12.83
N LEU A 99 1.65 -6.74 12.98
CA LEU A 99 2.62 -5.71 13.28
C LEU A 99 2.50 -5.33 14.75
N ILE A 100 3.60 -5.44 15.48
CA ILE A 100 3.70 -5.08 16.91
C ILE A 100 4.71 -3.96 17.03
N ILE A 101 4.34 -2.91 17.77
CA ILE A 101 5.20 -1.75 18.00
C ILE A 101 5.33 -1.51 19.50
N ASN A 102 6.59 -1.43 19.96
CA ASN A 102 6.98 -1.17 21.35
C ASN A 102 6.32 -2.12 22.37
N ASP A 103 6.07 -3.36 21.98
CA ASP A 103 5.40 -4.36 22.83
C ASP A 103 4.07 -3.89 23.43
N SER A 104 3.44 -2.91 22.85
CA SER A 104 2.21 -2.28 23.36
C SER A 104 1.11 -2.14 22.32
N LEU A 105 1.46 -1.89 21.07
CA LEU A 105 0.51 -1.66 19.99
C LEU A 105 0.51 -2.83 19.02
N LEU A 106 -0.69 -3.30 18.66
CA LEU A 106 -0.91 -4.42 17.75
C LEU A 106 -1.79 -4.00 16.58
N TYR A 107 -1.36 -4.33 15.37
CA TYR A 107 -2.12 -4.19 14.13
C TYR A 107 -2.16 -5.55 13.42
N ASN A 108 -3.35 -6.11 13.26
CA ASN A 108 -3.57 -7.27 12.39
C ASN A 108 -4.02 -6.74 11.02
N ILE A 109 -3.21 -6.97 10.00
CA ILE A 109 -3.40 -6.44 8.64
C ILE A 109 -3.76 -7.62 7.74
N SER A 110 -4.88 -7.54 7.04
CA SER A 110 -5.41 -8.67 6.28
C SER A 110 -6.30 -8.23 5.12
N GLU A 111 -6.80 -9.20 4.36
CA GLU A 111 -7.84 -9.04 3.33
C GLU A 111 -7.52 -7.93 2.32
N PHE A 112 -6.31 -7.98 1.77
CA PHE A 112 -5.90 -7.05 0.74
C PHE A 112 -6.70 -7.25 -0.55
N GLU A 113 -7.37 -6.21 -0.98
CA GLU A 113 -7.98 -6.09 -2.29
C GLU A 113 -7.08 -5.25 -3.18
N ILE A 114 -6.62 -5.82 -4.29
CA ILE A 114 -5.74 -5.14 -5.22
C ILE A 114 -6.45 -4.84 -6.53
N LEU A 115 -6.06 -3.75 -7.16
CA LEU A 115 -6.45 -3.38 -8.50
C LEU A 115 -5.25 -3.49 -9.43
N LYS A 116 -5.48 -4.08 -10.59
CA LYS A 116 -4.54 -4.08 -11.70
C LYS A 116 -5.00 -3.08 -12.76
N LYS A 117 -4.17 -2.12 -13.07
CA LYS A 117 -4.41 -1.14 -14.12
C LYS A 117 -3.40 -1.36 -15.25
N THR A 118 -3.90 -1.58 -16.44
CA THR A 118 -3.08 -1.65 -17.65
C THR A 118 -3.15 -0.32 -18.38
N VAL A 119 -2.01 0.28 -18.60
CA VAL A 119 -1.87 1.51 -19.39
C VAL A 119 -1.17 1.15 -20.71
N TYR A 120 -1.82 1.45 -21.80
CA TYR A 120 -1.27 1.30 -23.14
C TYR A 120 -0.73 2.66 -23.62
N THR A 121 0.51 2.66 -24.06
CA THR A 121 1.08 3.77 -24.83
C THR A 121 1.34 3.28 -26.25
N MET A 122 1.62 4.17 -27.20
CA MET A 122 1.93 3.80 -28.59
C MET A 122 3.06 2.76 -28.70
N LEU A 123 3.97 2.71 -27.72
CA LEU A 123 5.20 1.90 -27.77
C LEU A 123 5.24 0.80 -26.70
N SER A 124 4.33 0.80 -25.71
CA SER A 124 4.42 -0.14 -24.61
C SER A 124 3.08 -0.39 -23.91
N LYS A 125 2.98 -1.58 -23.32
CA LYS A 125 1.97 -1.95 -22.35
C LYS A 125 2.63 -1.95 -20.97
N ARG A 126 2.08 -1.20 -19.99
CA ARG A 126 2.55 -1.20 -18.60
C ARG A 126 1.42 -1.60 -17.68
N GLU A 127 1.72 -2.48 -16.75
CA GLU A 127 0.79 -2.94 -15.72
C GLU A 127 1.19 -2.36 -14.38
N PHE A 128 0.23 -1.76 -13.70
CA PHE A 128 0.39 -1.18 -12.37
C PHE A 128 -0.55 -1.91 -11.41
N ILE A 129 -0.05 -2.16 -10.22
CA ILE A 129 -0.79 -2.82 -9.15
C ILE A 129 -0.94 -1.83 -8.01
N TYR A 130 -2.17 -1.66 -7.55
CA TYR A 130 -2.53 -0.73 -6.49
C TYR A 130 -3.29 -1.46 -5.40
N ILE A 131 -3.14 -0.99 -4.16
CA ILE A 131 -3.96 -1.43 -3.05
C ILE A 131 -5.28 -0.66 -3.13
N LYS A 132 -6.40 -1.37 -3.24
CA LYS A 132 -7.74 -0.76 -3.21
C LYS A 132 -8.26 -0.67 -1.78
N ASN A 133 -8.23 -1.80 -1.08
CA ASN A 133 -8.68 -1.92 0.30
C ASN A 133 -7.81 -2.94 1.04
N TYR A 134 -7.84 -2.85 2.36
CA TYR A 134 -7.30 -3.85 3.28
C TYR A 134 -8.00 -3.69 4.62
N LYS A 135 -7.84 -4.65 5.53
CA LYS A 135 -8.35 -4.54 6.90
C LYS A 135 -7.21 -4.35 7.89
N VAL A 136 -7.46 -3.53 8.90
CA VAL A 136 -6.61 -3.37 10.08
C VAL A 136 -7.47 -3.60 11.31
N ASN A 137 -7.16 -4.61 12.10
CA ASN A 137 -7.96 -5.01 13.28
C ASN A 137 -9.46 -5.11 12.96
N ASN A 138 -9.81 -5.76 11.84
CA ASN A 138 -11.16 -5.93 11.28
C ASN A 138 -11.84 -4.65 10.73
N ILE A 139 -11.19 -3.48 10.81
CA ILE A 139 -11.69 -2.23 10.23
C ILE A 139 -11.20 -2.15 8.79
N LYS A 140 -12.13 -1.99 7.85
CA LYS A 140 -11.81 -1.83 6.43
C LYS A 140 -11.24 -0.45 6.15
N ILE A 141 -10.07 -0.42 5.53
CA ILE A 141 -9.39 0.79 5.09
C ILE A 141 -9.44 0.84 3.57
N SER A 142 -9.92 1.93 3.02
CA SER A 142 -9.88 2.19 1.58
C SER A 142 -8.72 3.11 1.26
N SER A 143 -7.96 2.76 0.23
CA SER A 143 -6.90 3.64 -0.27
C SER A 143 -7.51 4.94 -0.79
N LYS A 144 -7.00 6.07 -0.34
CA LYS A 144 -7.52 7.41 -0.74
C LYS A 144 -7.17 7.75 -2.18
N PHE A 145 -6.10 7.15 -2.72
CA PHE A 145 -5.61 7.43 -4.05
C PHE A 145 -5.42 6.13 -4.84
N TYR A 146 -5.91 6.10 -6.08
CA TYR A 146 -5.76 4.96 -7.01
C TYR A 146 -4.30 4.65 -7.41
N CYS A 147 -3.33 5.32 -6.81
CA CYS A 147 -1.91 5.21 -7.10
C CYS A 147 -1.08 4.78 -5.87
N GLU A 148 -1.71 4.52 -4.73
CA GLU A 148 -0.97 4.20 -3.52
C GLU A 148 -0.37 2.80 -3.59
N GLN A 149 0.95 2.76 -3.52
CA GLN A 149 1.74 1.54 -3.40
C GLN A 149 2.19 1.31 -1.94
N PHE A 150 1.57 1.98 -0.97
CA PHE A 150 1.96 1.96 0.43
C PHE A 150 0.75 1.64 1.30
N LEU A 151 0.98 1.08 2.49
CA LEU A 151 -0.06 0.96 3.50
C LEU A 151 -0.04 2.19 4.39
N HIS A 152 -1.18 2.86 4.53
CA HIS A 152 -1.39 3.97 5.45
C HIS A 152 -2.32 3.53 6.56
N ILE A 153 -1.80 3.36 7.76
CA ILE A 153 -2.52 2.88 8.93
C ILE A 153 -2.57 4.00 9.95
N ASP A 154 -3.77 4.39 10.38
CA ASP A 154 -3.93 5.32 11.49
C ASP A 154 -3.48 4.65 12.80
N LYS A 155 -2.70 5.37 13.61
CA LYS A 155 -2.22 4.89 14.91
C LYS A 155 -3.37 4.47 15.83
N ASN A 156 -4.49 5.15 15.76
CA ASN A 156 -5.68 4.89 16.58
C ASN A 156 -6.37 3.56 16.26
N LEU A 157 -6.01 2.91 15.15
CA LEU A 157 -6.47 1.56 14.83
C LEU A 157 -5.72 0.46 15.61
N ALA A 158 -4.71 0.81 16.39
CA ALA A 158 -4.01 -0.14 17.23
C ALA A 158 -4.92 -0.70 18.33
N ILE A 159 -4.72 -1.98 18.65
CA ILE A 159 -5.25 -2.58 19.88
C ILE A 159 -4.10 -2.86 20.84
N PRO A 160 -4.37 -2.93 22.16
CA PRO A 160 -3.34 -3.28 23.15
C PRO A 160 -2.76 -4.66 22.85
N TYR A 161 -1.43 -4.74 22.77
CA TYR A 161 -0.73 -6.02 22.67
C TYR A 161 -0.54 -6.59 24.07
N LYS A 162 -1.09 -7.79 24.30
CA LYS A 162 -0.81 -8.59 25.51
C LYS A 162 0.16 -9.69 25.08
N LYS A 163 1.33 -9.68 25.69
CA LYS A 163 2.31 -10.75 25.51
C LYS A 163 1.76 -12.01 26.23
N GLU A 164 1.46 -13.03 25.46
CA GLU A 164 1.15 -14.38 25.98
C GLU A 164 2.38 -15.03 26.59
#